data_1e64a3438fe5256a7ca8ca11922afe5e
#
_entry.id   1e64a3438fe5256a7ca8ca11922afe5e
#
_cell.length_a   1.000
_cell.length_b   1.000
_cell.length_c   1.000
_cell.angle_alpha   90.00
_cell.angle_beta   90.00
_cell.angle_gamma   90.00
#
_symmetry.space_group_name_H-M   'P 1'
#
loop_
_entity.id
_entity.type
_entity.pdbx_description
1 polymer ?
#
loop_
_entity_poly.entity_id
_entity_poly.type
_entity_poly.pdbx_seq_one_letter_code
_entity_poly.pdbx_strand_id
1 'polypeptide(L)'
;MMAFRPSTFDDEDRTHAAAWKASVMDESVVTRLDEIYNRVGAEIAERRPLCEASGRCCNFAKFGHLLYVTGLEAACTIQRARVQAADPVTPHRIAGDETGSQKPPRSLPVLSNAPTLDACPFLVGTSCGVHTIKPLGCRVYFCDPTAQEWQHDLSERALGWIRDVHDELGVPYRYAEWRWLLALLDEA
;
A
#
# COMPACT_ATOMS: atom_id res chain seq x y z
N MET A 1 -5.00 15.46 -19.48
CA MET A 1 -4.71 14.59 -18.34
C MET A 1 -4.46 13.20 -18.90
N MET A 2 -3.21 12.69 -18.86
CA MET A 2 -2.90 11.38 -19.44
C MET A 2 -3.37 10.31 -18.46
N ALA A 3 -4.27 9.46 -18.91
CA ALA A 3 -4.70 8.28 -18.18
C ALA A 3 -3.50 7.32 -18.01
N PHE A 4 -3.24 6.84 -16.80
CA PHE A 4 -2.26 5.79 -16.57
C PHE A 4 -2.70 4.53 -17.33
N ARG A 5 -1.90 4.11 -18.31
CA ARG A 5 -2.02 2.79 -18.93
C ARG A 5 -0.81 1.99 -18.51
N PRO A 6 -0.96 0.85 -17.83
CA PRO A 6 0.16 -0.04 -17.62
C PRO A 6 0.72 -0.45 -18.98
N SER A 7 2.03 -0.35 -19.14
CA SER A 7 2.74 -0.97 -20.23
C SER A 7 2.52 -2.50 -20.18
N THR A 8 2.65 -3.17 -21.32
CA THR A 8 2.68 -4.64 -21.33
C THR A 8 3.78 -5.13 -20.42
N PHE A 9 3.44 -6.00 -19.49
CA PHE A 9 4.40 -6.62 -18.57
C PHE A 9 5.24 -7.64 -19.34
N ASP A 10 6.53 -7.67 -19.09
CA ASP A 10 7.45 -8.67 -19.64
C ASP A 10 7.52 -9.94 -18.76
N ASP A 11 8.31 -10.93 -19.20
CA ASP A 11 8.43 -12.19 -18.49
C ASP A 11 9.18 -12.04 -17.14
N GLU A 12 10.08 -11.06 -17.03
CA GLU A 12 10.75 -10.74 -15.77
C GLU A 12 9.76 -10.15 -14.77
N ASP A 13 8.91 -9.23 -15.20
CA ASP A 13 7.84 -8.66 -14.38
C ASP A 13 6.93 -9.75 -13.81
N ARG A 14 6.48 -10.70 -14.66
CA ARG A 14 5.64 -11.81 -14.23
C ARG A 14 6.36 -12.77 -13.28
N THR A 15 7.64 -13.03 -13.52
CA THR A 15 8.47 -13.86 -12.65
C THR A 15 8.61 -13.22 -11.27
N HIS A 16 8.87 -11.91 -11.21
CA HIS A 16 8.93 -11.16 -9.97
C HIS A 16 7.58 -11.17 -9.24
N ALA A 17 6.48 -10.94 -9.94
CA ALA A 17 5.15 -10.98 -9.34
C ALA A 17 4.82 -12.35 -8.73
N ALA A 18 5.16 -13.45 -9.42
CA ALA A 18 5.00 -14.79 -8.90
C ALA A 18 5.85 -15.04 -7.63
N ALA A 19 7.11 -14.58 -7.63
CA ALA A 19 7.99 -14.67 -6.47
C ALA A 19 7.43 -13.87 -5.27
N TRP A 20 6.96 -12.64 -5.46
CA TRP A 20 6.36 -11.85 -4.39
C TRP A 20 5.10 -12.51 -3.82
N LYS A 21 4.21 -13.01 -4.69
CA LYS A 21 3.01 -13.76 -4.26
C LYS A 21 3.34 -15.00 -3.46
N ALA A 22 4.38 -15.73 -3.84
CA ALA A 22 4.83 -16.90 -3.09
C ALA A 22 5.44 -16.48 -1.73
N SER A 23 6.27 -15.45 -1.72
CA SER A 23 6.97 -14.99 -0.52
C SER A 23 6.02 -14.50 0.57
N VAL A 24 4.92 -13.82 0.24
CA VAL A 24 3.94 -13.33 1.24
C VAL A 24 3.09 -14.44 1.86
N MET A 25 3.21 -15.68 1.38
CA MET A 25 2.62 -16.86 2.02
C MET A 25 3.50 -17.39 3.17
N ASP A 26 4.75 -16.96 3.24
CA ASP A 26 5.66 -17.26 4.34
C ASP A 26 5.47 -16.22 5.47
N GLU A 27 5.07 -16.71 6.64
CA GLU A 27 4.83 -15.86 7.82
C GLU A 27 6.09 -15.10 8.26
N SER A 28 7.27 -15.65 8.03
CA SER A 28 8.54 -14.99 8.37
C SER A 28 8.74 -13.69 7.57
N VAL A 29 8.41 -13.70 6.28
CA VAL A 29 8.47 -12.52 5.40
C VAL A 29 7.51 -11.44 5.87
N VAL A 30 6.28 -11.85 6.17
CA VAL A 30 5.22 -10.94 6.64
C VAL A 30 5.57 -10.34 7.99
N THR A 31 6.13 -11.14 8.90
CA THR A 31 6.59 -10.68 10.22
C THR A 31 7.70 -9.64 10.11
N ARG A 32 8.67 -9.84 9.22
CA ARG A 32 9.76 -8.88 8.99
C ARG A 32 9.23 -7.53 8.47
N LEU A 33 8.28 -7.54 7.55
CA LEU A 33 7.63 -6.30 7.10
C LEU A 33 6.86 -5.62 8.24
N ASP A 34 6.17 -6.38 9.10
CA ASP A 34 5.44 -5.84 10.24
C ASP A 34 6.36 -5.21 11.28
N GLU A 35 7.51 -5.79 11.55
CA GLU A 35 8.53 -5.20 12.43
C GLU A 35 8.96 -3.81 11.93
N ILE A 36 9.22 -3.68 10.62
CA ILE A 36 9.55 -2.40 9.99
C ILE A 36 8.37 -1.41 10.12
N TYR A 37 7.16 -1.86 9.80
CA TYR A 37 5.98 -1.01 9.89
C TYR A 37 5.66 -0.55 11.31
N ASN A 38 5.88 -1.40 12.30
CA ASN A 38 5.72 -1.06 13.71
C ASN A 38 6.75 -0.01 14.14
N ARG A 39 8.02 -0.16 13.72
CA ARG A 39 9.07 0.82 13.98
C ARG A 39 8.75 2.18 13.35
N VAL A 40 8.33 2.20 12.08
CA VAL A 40 7.87 3.41 11.38
C VAL A 40 6.68 4.02 12.11
N GLY A 41 5.71 3.19 12.50
CA GLY A 41 4.51 3.64 13.22
C GLY A 41 4.85 4.30 14.57
N ALA A 42 5.82 3.78 15.31
CA ALA A 42 6.28 4.37 16.57
C ALA A 42 6.88 5.77 16.36
N GLU A 43 7.78 5.93 15.36
CA GLU A 43 8.38 7.24 15.05
C GLU A 43 7.31 8.27 14.60
N ILE A 44 6.31 7.84 13.82
CA ILE A 44 5.18 8.69 13.42
C ILE A 44 4.34 9.09 14.62
N ALA A 45 4.05 8.15 15.54
CA ALA A 45 3.25 8.42 16.72
C ALA A 45 3.90 9.45 17.67
N GLU A 46 5.23 9.46 17.77
CA GLU A 46 5.97 10.48 18.53
C GLU A 46 5.83 11.87 17.93
N ARG A 47 5.85 11.98 16.61
CA ARG A 47 5.85 13.27 15.88
C ARG A 47 4.45 13.82 15.64
N ARG A 48 3.41 12.97 15.66
CA ARG A 48 1.99 13.32 15.49
C ARG A 48 1.72 14.23 14.30
N PRO A 49 2.16 13.88 13.08
CA PRO A 49 1.91 14.72 11.91
C PRO A 49 0.41 14.88 11.65
N LEU A 50 0.05 16.02 11.09
CA LEU A 50 -1.34 16.29 10.73
C LEU A 50 -1.77 15.37 9.56
N CYS A 51 -2.82 14.58 9.77
CA CYS A 51 -3.50 13.83 8.73
C CYS A 51 -4.97 14.25 8.67
N GLU A 52 -5.36 14.86 7.58
CA GLU A 52 -6.73 15.39 7.39
C GLU A 52 -7.76 14.30 7.03
N ALA A 53 -7.35 13.04 6.87
CA ALA A 53 -8.18 11.93 6.37
C ALA A 53 -8.99 12.28 5.10
N SER A 54 -8.41 13.15 4.26
CA SER A 54 -9.07 13.75 3.10
C SER A 54 -9.10 12.83 1.85
N GLY A 55 -8.47 11.67 1.90
CA GLY A 55 -8.30 10.76 0.77
C GLY A 55 -7.35 11.28 -0.32
N ARG A 56 -6.66 12.40 -0.11
CA ARG A 56 -5.72 12.98 -1.10
C ARG A 56 -4.62 12.01 -1.49
N CYS A 57 -4.05 11.28 -0.53
CA CYS A 57 -3.01 10.27 -0.76
C CYS A 57 -3.47 9.11 -1.66
N CYS A 58 -4.76 8.88 -1.81
CA CYS A 58 -5.35 7.82 -2.62
C CYS A 58 -5.97 8.32 -3.94
N ASN A 59 -6.05 9.64 -4.16
CA ASN A 59 -6.70 10.23 -5.34
C ASN A 59 -5.66 10.84 -6.29
N PHE A 60 -4.93 9.96 -6.97
CA PHE A 60 -3.74 10.28 -7.75
C PHE A 60 -4.01 11.28 -8.88
N ALA A 61 -5.05 11.06 -9.67
CA ALA A 61 -5.37 11.91 -10.81
C ALA A 61 -5.77 13.32 -10.37
N LYS A 62 -6.54 13.45 -9.29
CA LYS A 62 -7.02 14.73 -8.79
C LYS A 62 -5.88 15.59 -8.21
N PHE A 63 -4.90 14.97 -7.57
CA PHE A 63 -3.82 15.68 -6.85
C PHE A 63 -2.46 15.60 -7.53
N GLY A 64 -2.34 14.87 -8.65
CA GLY A 64 -1.16 14.86 -9.52
C GLY A 64 0.11 14.24 -8.90
N HIS A 65 -0.03 13.34 -7.90
CA HIS A 65 1.11 12.68 -7.31
C HIS A 65 1.18 11.20 -7.69
N LEU A 66 2.35 10.62 -7.51
CA LEU A 66 2.61 9.21 -7.72
C LEU A 66 3.00 8.58 -6.37
N LEU A 67 2.60 7.34 -6.17
CA LEU A 67 2.97 6.56 -5.01
C LEU A 67 3.87 5.41 -5.45
N TYR A 68 5.01 5.28 -4.81
CA TYR A 68 5.96 4.21 -5.07
C TYR A 68 6.08 3.30 -3.86
N VAL A 69 6.14 1.99 -4.13
CA VAL A 69 6.31 0.94 -3.12
C VAL A 69 7.11 -0.21 -3.70
N THR A 70 7.54 -1.17 -2.89
CA THR A 70 8.15 -2.39 -3.40
C THR A 70 7.10 -3.41 -3.84
N GLY A 71 7.46 -4.30 -4.78
CA GLY A 71 6.55 -5.35 -5.24
C GLY A 71 6.12 -6.29 -4.12
N LEU A 72 7.02 -6.60 -3.18
CA LEU A 72 6.72 -7.42 -2.01
C LEU A 72 5.68 -6.77 -1.10
N GLU A 73 5.79 -5.46 -0.83
CA GLU A 73 4.81 -4.71 -0.05
C GLU A 73 3.45 -4.67 -0.73
N ALA A 74 3.43 -4.51 -2.06
CA ALA A 74 2.20 -4.54 -2.84
C ALA A 74 1.52 -5.91 -2.74
N ALA A 75 2.25 -7.00 -2.91
CA ALA A 75 1.73 -8.35 -2.77
C ALA A 75 1.21 -8.62 -1.34
N CYS A 76 1.95 -8.20 -0.31
CA CYS A 76 1.54 -8.31 1.09
C CYS A 76 0.23 -7.56 1.37
N THR A 77 0.10 -6.33 0.87
CA THR A 77 -1.13 -5.53 1.03
C THR A 77 -2.33 -6.21 0.37
N ILE A 78 -2.17 -6.70 -0.87
CA ILE A 78 -3.24 -7.40 -1.59
C ILE A 78 -3.65 -8.68 -0.86
N GLN A 79 -2.68 -9.51 -0.44
CA GLN A 79 -2.93 -10.76 0.27
C GLN A 79 -3.72 -10.51 1.56
N ARG A 80 -3.30 -9.54 2.37
CA ARG A 80 -3.98 -9.19 3.62
C ARG A 80 -5.37 -8.60 3.38
N ALA A 81 -5.53 -7.78 2.35
CA ALA A 81 -6.83 -7.25 1.97
C ALA A 81 -7.81 -8.36 1.57
N ARG A 82 -7.33 -9.41 0.87
CA ARG A 82 -8.14 -10.60 0.54
C ARG A 82 -8.56 -11.37 1.78
N VAL A 83 -7.65 -11.57 2.73
CA VAL A 83 -7.95 -12.23 4.01
C VAL A 83 -9.00 -11.45 4.80
N GLN A 84 -8.84 -10.12 4.91
CA GLN A 84 -9.83 -9.26 5.59
C GLN A 84 -11.20 -9.28 4.93
N ALA A 85 -11.27 -9.37 3.60
CA ALA A 85 -12.54 -9.45 2.88
C ALA A 85 -13.22 -10.82 3.04
N ALA A 86 -12.45 -11.89 3.24
CA ALA A 86 -12.96 -13.24 3.45
C ALA A 86 -13.47 -13.48 4.88
N ASP A 87 -12.97 -12.71 5.88
CA ASP A 87 -13.39 -12.80 7.28
C ASP A 87 -14.20 -11.55 7.69
N PRO A 88 -15.54 -11.58 7.56
CA PRO A 88 -16.40 -10.43 7.87
C PRO A 88 -16.55 -10.14 9.37
N VAL A 89 -15.92 -10.92 10.26
CA VAL A 89 -16.14 -10.83 11.72
C VAL A 89 -15.34 -9.72 12.39
N THR A 90 -14.34 -9.13 11.72
CA THR A 90 -13.56 -8.05 12.32
C THR A 90 -13.93 -6.68 11.71
N PRO A 91 -14.90 -5.95 12.29
CA PRO A 91 -15.13 -4.57 11.89
C PRO A 91 -13.93 -3.74 12.34
N HIS A 92 -13.10 -3.30 11.40
CA HIS A 92 -12.06 -2.31 11.67
C HIS A 92 -12.73 -0.98 12.03
N ARG A 93 -12.91 -0.74 13.33
CA ARG A 93 -13.27 0.57 13.85
C ARG A 93 -12.07 1.49 13.68
N ILE A 94 -12.16 2.39 12.72
CA ILE A 94 -11.33 3.59 12.71
C ILE A 94 -11.81 4.41 13.91
N ALA A 95 -10.96 4.61 14.91
CA ALA A 95 -11.26 5.44 16.05
C ALA A 95 -11.45 6.89 15.54
N GLY A 96 -12.69 7.40 15.55
CA GLY A 96 -12.98 8.79 15.24
C GLY A 96 -14.17 9.09 14.34
N ASP A 97 -14.90 8.09 13.80
CA ASP A 97 -16.09 8.38 12.99
C ASP A 97 -17.36 7.83 13.63
N GLU A 98 -18.07 8.68 14.34
CA GLU A 98 -19.41 8.38 14.92
C GLU A 98 -20.56 8.77 13.98
N THR A 99 -20.33 9.09 12.71
CA THR A 99 -21.41 9.48 11.81
C THR A 99 -21.29 8.81 10.45
N GLY A 100 -22.00 7.73 10.28
CA GLY A 100 -22.27 7.17 8.95
C GLY A 100 -22.01 5.67 8.85
N SER A 101 -23.06 4.89 9.11
CA SER A 101 -23.13 3.45 8.85
C SER A 101 -22.94 3.18 7.35
N GLN A 102 -21.71 3.22 6.85
CA GLN A 102 -21.37 2.65 5.55
C GLN A 102 -20.80 1.26 5.78
N LYS A 103 -21.62 0.27 5.42
CA LYS A 103 -21.23 -1.13 5.38
C LYS A 103 -19.99 -1.27 4.49
N PRO A 104 -18.90 -1.88 4.98
CA PRO A 104 -17.71 -2.08 4.15
C PRO A 104 -18.09 -2.85 2.89
N PRO A 105 -17.48 -2.56 1.74
CA PRO A 105 -17.75 -3.32 0.52
C PRO A 105 -17.45 -4.80 0.77
N ARG A 106 -18.42 -5.65 0.47
CA ARG A 106 -18.36 -7.11 0.70
C ARG A 106 -17.41 -7.85 -0.28
N SER A 107 -16.77 -7.13 -1.19
CA SER A 107 -15.81 -7.68 -2.14
C SER A 107 -14.66 -6.70 -2.33
N LEU A 108 -13.45 -7.26 -2.49
CA LEU A 108 -12.35 -6.47 -3.04
C LEU A 108 -12.79 -5.90 -4.39
N PRO A 109 -12.41 -4.65 -4.70
CA PRO A 109 -12.62 -4.16 -6.04
C PRO A 109 -11.96 -5.15 -7.01
N VAL A 110 -12.76 -5.69 -7.93
CA VAL A 110 -12.24 -6.51 -9.01
C VAL A 110 -11.45 -5.57 -9.91
N LEU A 111 -10.12 -5.72 -9.94
CA LEU A 111 -9.22 -4.89 -10.76
C LEU A 111 -9.35 -5.22 -12.25
N SER A 112 -10.16 -6.26 -12.59
CA SER A 112 -10.44 -6.65 -13.97
C SER A 112 -11.10 -5.49 -14.74
N ASN A 113 -10.41 -5.01 -15.76
CA ASN A 113 -10.77 -3.90 -16.65
C ASN A 113 -10.48 -2.48 -16.12
N ALA A 114 -9.40 -2.27 -15.38
CA ALA A 114 -8.97 -0.94 -14.98
C ALA A 114 -8.16 -0.24 -16.10
N PRO A 115 -8.78 0.46 -17.07
CA PRO A 115 -8.02 1.20 -18.06
C PRO A 115 -7.36 2.44 -17.48
N THR A 116 -7.81 2.94 -16.33
CA THR A 116 -7.22 4.11 -15.65
C THR A 116 -7.54 4.06 -14.17
N LEU A 117 -6.58 3.71 -13.34
CA LEU A 117 -6.70 3.90 -11.91
C LEU A 117 -6.46 5.38 -11.58
N ASP A 118 -7.50 6.20 -11.69
CA ASP A 118 -7.44 7.62 -11.31
C ASP A 118 -7.28 7.78 -9.80
N ALA A 119 -7.74 6.80 -9.04
CA ALA A 119 -7.61 6.71 -7.60
C ALA A 119 -7.15 5.30 -7.18
N CYS A 120 -6.67 5.19 -5.94
CA CYS A 120 -6.36 3.90 -5.34
C CYS A 120 -7.63 3.03 -5.23
N PRO A 121 -7.60 1.75 -5.63
CA PRO A 121 -8.76 0.87 -5.55
C PRO A 121 -9.23 0.61 -4.11
N PHE A 122 -8.38 0.87 -3.12
CA PHE A 122 -8.72 0.75 -1.70
C PHE A 122 -9.29 2.04 -1.10
N LEU A 123 -9.54 3.07 -1.89
CA LEU A 123 -10.20 4.29 -1.43
C LEU A 123 -11.70 4.06 -1.27
N VAL A 124 -12.22 4.26 -0.04
CA VAL A 124 -13.65 4.18 0.28
C VAL A 124 -14.10 5.54 0.79
N GLY A 125 -14.84 6.28 -0.02
CA GLY A 125 -15.17 7.67 0.30
C GLY A 125 -13.92 8.53 0.39
N THR A 126 -13.58 9.03 1.56
CA THR A 126 -12.33 9.76 1.85
C THR A 126 -11.32 8.96 2.67
N SER A 127 -11.62 7.69 2.98
CA SER A 127 -10.83 6.86 3.88
C SER A 127 -10.14 5.71 3.15
N CYS A 128 -9.00 5.26 3.67
CA CYS A 128 -8.28 4.11 3.14
C CYS A 128 -8.84 2.81 3.73
N GLY A 129 -9.41 1.94 2.89
CA GLY A 129 -9.94 0.63 3.30
C GLY A 129 -8.89 -0.38 3.80
N VAL A 130 -7.61 -0.12 3.51
CA VAL A 130 -6.46 -0.95 3.95
C VAL A 130 -5.52 -0.18 4.88
N HIS A 131 -6.04 0.77 5.65
CA HIS A 131 -5.24 1.71 6.44
C HIS A 131 -4.22 1.04 7.38
N THR A 132 -4.57 -0.08 8.00
CA THR A 132 -3.69 -0.80 8.94
C THR A 132 -2.63 -1.65 8.25
N ILE A 133 -2.91 -2.09 7.03
CA ILE A 133 -2.04 -2.99 6.25
C ILE A 133 -1.39 -2.31 5.04
N LYS A 134 -1.53 -0.99 4.92
CA LYS A 134 -0.98 -0.19 3.82
C LYS A 134 0.55 -0.24 3.76
N PRO A 135 1.16 -0.18 2.55
CA PRO A 135 2.61 -0.22 2.38
C PRO A 135 3.30 1.05 2.88
N LEU A 136 4.65 1.04 2.95
CA LEU A 136 5.47 2.13 3.49
C LEU A 136 5.15 3.48 2.87
N GLY A 137 5.11 3.60 1.55
CA GLY A 137 4.82 4.86 0.88
C GLY A 137 3.50 5.50 1.32
N CYS A 138 2.48 4.67 1.62
CA CYS A 138 1.21 5.15 2.19
C CYS A 138 1.31 5.49 3.68
N ARG A 139 2.26 4.90 4.43
CA ARG A 139 2.42 5.15 5.87
C ARG A 139 3.10 6.48 6.15
N VAL A 140 4.10 6.81 5.34
CA VAL A 140 4.94 8.01 5.51
C VAL A 140 4.42 9.23 4.77
N TYR A 141 3.31 9.15 4.07
CA TYR A 141 2.73 10.30 3.37
C TYR A 141 1.75 11.05 4.27
N PHE A 142 2.05 12.32 4.56
CA PHE A 142 1.22 13.22 5.35
C PHE A 142 0.93 14.52 4.61
N CYS A 143 -0.23 15.12 4.91
CA CYS A 143 -0.60 16.44 4.39
C CYS A 143 0.06 17.60 5.17
N ASP A 144 0.88 17.30 6.15
CA ASP A 144 1.57 18.26 7.02
C ASP A 144 2.78 18.89 6.32
N PRO A 145 2.77 20.18 6.00
CA PRO A 145 3.90 20.82 5.34
C PRO A 145 5.17 20.84 6.18
N THR A 146 5.04 20.76 7.52
CA THR A 146 6.17 20.77 8.45
C THR A 146 6.84 19.40 8.60
N ALA A 147 6.19 18.36 8.08
CA ALA A 147 6.67 16.99 8.16
C ALA A 147 7.64 16.60 7.04
N GLN A 148 7.76 17.39 5.97
CA GLN A 148 8.40 16.98 4.71
C GLN A 148 9.84 16.48 4.87
N GLU A 149 10.67 17.18 5.66
CA GLU A 149 12.07 16.82 5.84
C GLU A 149 12.21 15.47 6.58
N TRP A 150 11.63 15.35 7.76
CA TRP A 150 11.73 14.12 8.54
C TRP A 150 10.94 12.96 7.91
N GLN A 151 9.87 13.25 7.17
CA GLN A 151 9.10 12.28 6.40
C GLN A 151 9.99 11.64 5.31
N HIS A 152 10.77 12.45 4.61
CA HIS A 152 11.74 11.97 3.62
C HIS A 152 12.80 11.07 4.27
N ASP A 153 13.44 11.55 5.35
CA ASP A 153 14.47 10.81 6.06
C ASP A 153 13.96 9.47 6.63
N LEU A 154 12.73 9.46 7.19
CA LEU A 154 12.10 8.25 7.66
C LEU A 154 11.81 7.28 6.52
N SER A 155 11.32 7.80 5.38
CA SER A 155 11.04 7.01 4.19
C SER A 155 12.28 6.31 3.65
N GLU A 156 13.39 7.06 3.50
CA GLU A 156 14.65 6.51 2.98
C GLU A 156 15.24 5.43 3.92
N ARG A 157 15.25 5.68 5.23
CA ARG A 157 15.71 4.68 6.20
C ARG A 157 14.86 3.41 6.19
N ALA A 158 13.54 3.57 6.19
CA ALA A 158 12.62 2.44 6.19
C ALA A 158 12.68 1.65 4.87
N LEU A 159 12.89 2.34 3.73
CA LEU A 159 13.10 1.68 2.45
C LEU A 159 14.41 0.88 2.44
N GLY A 160 15.45 1.37 3.11
CA GLY A 160 16.68 0.62 3.36
C GLY A 160 16.40 -0.70 4.10
N TRP A 161 15.66 -0.65 5.21
CA TRP A 161 15.29 -1.87 5.97
C TRP A 161 14.44 -2.86 5.15
N ILE A 162 13.54 -2.37 4.27
CA ILE A 162 12.79 -3.23 3.36
C ILE A 162 13.72 -3.87 2.33
N ARG A 163 14.71 -3.13 1.82
CA ARG A 163 15.72 -3.69 0.91
C ARG A 163 16.52 -4.79 1.56
N ASP A 164 16.93 -4.61 2.82
CA ASP A 164 17.62 -5.63 3.60
C ASP A 164 16.77 -6.93 3.70
N VAL A 165 15.45 -6.81 3.88
CA VAL A 165 14.55 -7.98 3.86
C VAL A 165 14.56 -8.69 2.50
N HIS A 166 14.53 -7.94 1.40
CA HIS A 166 14.63 -8.53 0.06
C HIS A 166 15.93 -9.31 -0.12
N ASP A 167 17.06 -8.72 0.30
CA ASP A 167 18.38 -9.31 0.17
C ASP A 167 18.56 -10.54 1.07
N GLU A 168 18.16 -10.46 2.33
CA GLU A 168 18.26 -11.56 3.31
C GLU A 168 17.41 -12.78 2.93
N LEU A 169 16.24 -12.55 2.34
CA LEU A 169 15.29 -13.60 1.99
C LEU A 169 15.37 -14.03 0.52
N GLY A 170 16.26 -13.42 -0.27
CA GLY A 170 16.40 -13.72 -1.70
C GLY A 170 15.15 -13.39 -2.53
N VAL A 171 14.36 -12.40 -2.10
CA VAL A 171 13.14 -11.98 -2.79
C VAL A 171 13.49 -10.88 -3.80
N PRO A 172 13.06 -10.97 -5.08
CA PRO A 172 13.36 -9.95 -6.08
C PRO A 172 12.95 -8.55 -5.63
N TYR A 173 13.90 -7.59 -5.70
CA TYR A 173 13.64 -6.20 -5.37
C TYR A 173 13.18 -5.42 -6.59
N ARG A 174 12.03 -4.75 -6.49
CA ARG A 174 11.57 -3.76 -7.46
C ARG A 174 10.76 -2.68 -6.76
N TYR A 175 11.19 -1.44 -6.90
CA TYR A 175 10.49 -0.27 -6.40
C TYR A 175 9.81 0.42 -7.57
N ALA A 176 8.49 0.42 -7.59
CA ALA A 176 7.72 0.87 -8.74
C ALA A 176 6.43 1.60 -8.32
N GLU A 177 5.78 2.22 -9.29
CA GLU A 177 4.55 2.95 -9.07
C GLU A 177 3.42 1.97 -8.64
N TRP A 178 2.67 2.37 -7.63
CA TRP A 178 1.68 1.54 -6.95
C TRP A 178 0.62 0.93 -7.89
N ARG A 179 0.06 1.74 -8.79
CA ARG A 179 -0.98 1.27 -9.72
C ARG A 179 -0.44 0.29 -10.74
N TRP A 180 0.82 0.47 -11.15
CA TRP A 180 1.53 -0.46 -12.02
C TRP A 180 1.73 -1.82 -11.33
N LEU A 181 2.16 -1.81 -10.06
CA LEU A 181 2.29 -3.04 -9.27
C LEU A 181 0.96 -3.73 -9.04
N LEU A 182 -0.11 -2.98 -8.76
CA LEU A 182 -1.44 -3.55 -8.60
C LEU A 182 -1.91 -4.23 -9.89
N ALA A 183 -1.72 -3.61 -11.05
CA ALA A 183 -2.09 -4.18 -12.34
C ALA A 183 -1.27 -5.44 -12.65
N LEU A 184 0.05 -5.42 -12.41
CA LEU A 184 0.92 -6.59 -12.58
C LEU A 184 0.48 -7.75 -11.68
N LEU A 185 0.20 -7.50 -10.41
CA LEU A 185 -0.20 -8.52 -9.45
C LEU A 185 -1.62 -9.05 -9.67
N ASP A 186 -2.46 -8.34 -10.39
CA ASP A 186 -3.80 -8.81 -10.79
C ASP A 186 -3.73 -9.72 -12.03
N GLU A 187 -2.82 -9.43 -12.96
CA GLU A 187 -2.65 -10.20 -14.22
C GLU A 187 -1.85 -11.51 -14.00
N ALA A 188 -0.83 -11.50 -13.15
CA ALA A 188 0.03 -12.63 -12.86
C ALA A 188 -0.58 -13.56 -11.81
#